data_123bf3117c6b6f6ba23ee2e7564b987e
#
_entry.id   123bf3117c6b6f6ba23ee2e7564b987e
#
_cell.length_a   1.000
_cell.length_b   1.000
_cell.length_c   1.000
_cell.angle_alpha   90.00
_cell.angle_beta   90.00
_cell.angle_gamma   90.00
#
_symmetry.space_group_name_H-M   'P 1'
#
loop_
_entity.id
_entity.type
_entity.pdbx_description
1 polymer ?
#
loop_
_entity_poly.entity_id
_entity_poly.type
_entity_poly.pdbx_seq_one_letter_code
_entity_poly.pdbx_strand_id
1 'polypeptide(L)'
;TVLTTETYQEMLNNLKQVSGEVRKSVVEIQGAVTEEEFSKDQEDKEKSISGMIVADNGQELLILAGELPVKDAKIIRVTFSGDSQCDAILKSRDAGLGLCVYAVQRKNIADDVWAQIETATLGGSKVVSEGDTVIAVGKLYGCDTIAGYGVIESGENYLDKADGQYQTIYTDVAGDISGSGV
;
A
#
# COMPACT_ATOMS: atom_id res chain seq x y z
N THR A 1 -21.20 -5.84 -28.46
CA THR A 1 -21.53 -6.55 -27.22
C THR A 1 -22.56 -5.71 -26.49
N VAL A 2 -23.69 -6.29 -26.13
CA VAL A 2 -24.74 -5.61 -25.34
C VAL A 2 -24.35 -5.74 -23.89
N LEU A 3 -24.27 -4.62 -23.15
CA LEU A 3 -24.04 -4.62 -21.72
C LEU A 3 -25.32 -5.14 -21.03
N THR A 4 -25.24 -6.32 -20.43
CA THR A 4 -26.30 -6.91 -19.63
C THR A 4 -25.90 -6.88 -18.15
N THR A 5 -26.84 -7.13 -17.25
CA THR A 5 -26.55 -7.25 -15.81
C THR A 5 -25.54 -8.37 -15.54
N GLU A 6 -25.62 -9.46 -16.27
CA GLU A 6 -24.71 -10.61 -16.15
C GLU A 6 -23.28 -10.23 -16.54
N THR A 7 -23.11 -9.58 -17.72
CA THR A 7 -21.76 -9.17 -18.18
C THR A 7 -21.14 -8.11 -17.28
N TYR A 8 -21.95 -7.21 -16.70
CA TYR A 8 -21.49 -6.25 -15.71
C TYR A 8 -21.01 -6.95 -14.42
N GLN A 9 -21.79 -7.93 -13.93
CA GLN A 9 -21.42 -8.69 -12.74
C GLN A 9 -20.15 -9.54 -12.95
N GLU A 10 -19.99 -10.14 -14.13
CA GLU A 10 -18.76 -10.86 -14.50
C GLU A 10 -17.54 -9.93 -14.49
N MET A 11 -17.67 -8.71 -15.03
CA MET A 11 -16.61 -7.72 -15.00
C MET A 11 -16.21 -7.35 -13.57
N LEU A 12 -17.20 -7.08 -12.70
CA LEU A 12 -16.93 -6.77 -11.29
C LEU A 12 -16.25 -7.95 -10.56
N ASN A 13 -16.65 -9.18 -10.84
CA ASN A 13 -16.03 -10.38 -10.26
C ASN A 13 -14.57 -10.52 -10.71
N ASN A 14 -14.27 -10.25 -11.99
CA ASN A 14 -12.90 -10.26 -12.50
C ASN A 14 -12.03 -9.18 -11.83
N LEU A 15 -12.53 -7.97 -11.70
CA LEU A 15 -11.83 -6.88 -10.96
C LEU A 15 -11.58 -7.26 -9.51
N LYS A 16 -12.55 -7.87 -8.84
CA LYS A 16 -12.42 -8.36 -7.48
C LYS A 16 -11.36 -9.47 -7.35
N GLN A 17 -11.28 -10.35 -8.33
CA GLN A 17 -10.25 -11.39 -8.37
C GLN A 17 -8.85 -10.78 -8.51
N VAL A 18 -8.66 -9.85 -9.45
CA VAL A 18 -7.38 -9.15 -9.66
C VAL A 18 -6.98 -8.39 -8.40
N SER A 19 -7.90 -7.66 -7.76
CA SER A 19 -7.60 -6.96 -6.52
C SER A 19 -7.22 -7.91 -5.38
N GLY A 20 -7.79 -9.13 -5.35
CA GLY A 20 -7.44 -10.18 -4.38
C GLY A 20 -6.00 -10.66 -4.53
N GLU A 21 -5.49 -10.79 -5.76
CA GLU A 21 -4.08 -11.13 -6.00
C GLU A 21 -3.14 -9.99 -5.61
N VAL A 22 -3.47 -8.75 -5.97
CA VAL A 22 -2.67 -7.58 -5.61
C VAL A 22 -2.58 -7.39 -4.09
N ARG A 23 -3.63 -7.72 -3.35
CA ARG A 23 -3.67 -7.65 -1.88
C ARG A 23 -2.57 -8.45 -1.20
N LYS A 24 -2.05 -9.50 -1.80
CA LYS A 24 -0.95 -10.30 -1.26
C LYS A 24 0.35 -9.51 -1.12
N SER A 25 0.50 -8.43 -1.87
CA SER A 25 1.66 -7.52 -1.78
C SER A 25 1.39 -6.28 -0.93
N VAL A 26 0.19 -6.11 -0.38
CA VAL A 26 -0.18 -4.95 0.43
C VAL A 26 -0.21 -5.32 1.91
N VAL A 27 0.37 -4.47 2.72
CA VAL A 27 0.45 -4.61 4.18
C VAL A 27 -0.01 -3.33 4.87
N GLU A 28 -0.37 -3.44 6.13
CA GLU A 28 -0.61 -2.27 7.00
C GLU A 28 0.61 -2.03 7.89
N ILE A 29 1.03 -0.77 8.04
CA ILE A 29 2.15 -0.37 8.88
C ILE A 29 1.65 0.59 9.95
N GLN A 30 1.93 0.28 11.20
CA GLN A 30 1.58 1.10 12.35
C GLN A 30 2.83 1.41 13.16
N GLY A 31 2.90 2.65 13.67
CA GLY A 31 3.98 3.09 14.55
C GLY A 31 3.46 3.61 15.88
N ALA A 32 4.23 3.44 16.94
CA ALA A 32 3.98 4.02 18.26
C ALA A 32 5.28 4.40 18.97
N VAL A 33 5.20 5.25 19.99
CA VAL A 33 6.35 5.60 20.82
C VAL A 33 6.54 4.59 21.95
N THR A 34 5.45 4.02 22.49
CA THR A 34 5.45 3.03 23.56
C THR A 34 4.54 1.85 23.25
N GLU A 35 4.77 0.69 23.91
CA GLU A 35 3.90 -0.50 23.80
C GLU A 35 2.49 -0.24 24.31
N GLU A 36 2.33 0.64 25.31
CA GLU A 36 1.03 1.01 25.85
C GLU A 36 0.21 1.81 24.82
N GLU A 37 0.86 2.74 24.12
CA GLU A 37 0.23 3.48 23.02
C GLU A 37 -0.11 2.52 21.87
N PHE A 38 0.82 1.66 21.46
CA PHE A 38 0.56 0.68 20.43
C PHE A 38 -0.68 -0.17 20.73
N SER A 39 -0.80 -0.66 21.96
CA SER A 39 -1.93 -1.51 22.37
C SER A 39 -3.26 -0.75 22.42
N LYS A 40 -3.26 0.53 22.76
CA LYS A 40 -4.46 1.39 22.74
C LYS A 40 -4.84 1.80 21.32
N ASP A 41 -3.84 2.04 20.49
CA ASP A 41 -3.98 2.53 19.12
C ASP A 41 -4.32 1.42 18.11
N GLN A 42 -4.40 0.15 18.52
CA GLN A 42 -4.85 -0.95 17.65
C GLN A 42 -6.27 -0.72 17.10
N GLU A 43 -7.10 0.01 17.84
CA GLU A 43 -8.44 0.43 17.38
C GLU A 43 -8.42 1.75 16.60
N ASP A 44 -7.31 2.52 16.69
CA ASP A 44 -7.16 3.83 16.04
C ASP A 44 -6.50 3.67 14.67
N LYS A 45 -7.34 3.38 13.68
CA LYS A 45 -6.91 3.17 12.29
C LYS A 45 -6.31 4.41 11.62
N GLU A 46 -6.44 5.60 12.20
CA GLU A 46 -5.86 6.83 11.66
C GLU A 46 -4.33 6.86 11.79
N LYS A 47 -3.75 6.03 12.66
CA LYS A 47 -2.31 5.96 12.91
C LYS A 47 -1.57 4.92 12.09
N SER A 48 -2.27 4.23 11.21
CA SER A 48 -1.68 3.25 10.32
C SER A 48 -1.72 3.71 8.85
N ILE A 49 -0.78 3.20 8.07
CA ILE A 49 -0.67 3.46 6.63
C ILE A 49 -0.58 2.14 5.87
N SER A 50 -0.94 2.16 4.59
CA SER A 50 -0.67 1.04 3.69
C SER A 50 0.77 1.05 3.23
N GLY A 51 1.34 -0.14 3.03
CA GLY A 51 2.64 -0.33 2.41
C GLY A 51 2.59 -1.43 1.35
N MET A 52 3.52 -1.39 0.43
CA MET A 52 3.66 -2.35 -0.65
C MET A 52 4.97 -3.13 -0.50
N ILE A 53 4.90 -4.46 -0.51
CA ILE A 53 6.08 -5.32 -0.52
C ILE A 53 6.75 -5.19 -1.88
N VAL A 54 7.93 -4.58 -1.94
CA VAL A 54 8.63 -4.27 -3.19
C VAL A 54 9.83 -5.17 -3.47
N ALA A 55 10.37 -5.81 -2.45
CA ALA A 55 11.49 -6.73 -2.63
C ALA A 55 11.58 -7.75 -1.49
N ASP A 56 12.12 -8.92 -1.82
CA ASP A 56 12.63 -9.94 -0.91
C ASP A 56 14.09 -10.20 -1.25
N ASN A 57 14.97 -10.01 -0.28
CA ASN A 57 16.41 -10.27 -0.45
C ASN A 57 16.88 -11.59 0.19
N GLY A 58 15.92 -12.44 0.60
CA GLY A 58 16.14 -13.71 1.27
C GLY A 58 16.38 -13.61 2.78
N GLN A 59 16.63 -12.42 3.30
CA GLN A 59 16.80 -12.14 4.74
C GLN A 59 15.72 -11.21 5.28
N GLU A 60 15.29 -10.25 4.49
CA GLU A 60 14.33 -9.23 4.84
C GLU A 60 13.33 -9.02 3.68
N LEU A 61 12.07 -8.78 4.02
CA LEU A 61 11.11 -8.14 3.14
C LEU A 61 11.29 -6.63 3.20
N LEU A 62 11.36 -5.98 2.04
CA LEU A 62 11.38 -4.53 1.93
C LEU A 62 10.00 -4.03 1.51
N ILE A 63 9.51 -3.06 2.26
CA ILE A 63 8.17 -2.51 2.11
C ILE A 63 8.29 -1.01 1.85
N LEU A 64 7.77 -0.57 0.72
CA LEU A 64 7.65 0.84 0.37
C LEU A 64 6.32 1.38 0.90
N ALA A 65 6.38 2.50 1.60
CA ALA A 65 5.19 3.19 2.12
C ALA A 65 5.45 4.69 2.28
N GLY A 66 4.43 5.43 2.66
CA GLY A 66 4.58 6.79 3.12
C GLY A 66 5.26 6.90 4.49
N GLU A 67 5.43 8.12 4.94
CA GLU A 67 5.91 8.40 6.29
C GLU A 67 4.81 8.13 7.32
N LEU A 68 5.16 7.44 8.43
CA LEU A 68 4.21 7.19 9.51
C LEU A 68 3.70 8.50 10.13
N PRO A 69 2.41 8.58 10.47
CA PRO A 69 1.83 9.75 11.14
C PRO A 69 2.46 10.02 12.51
N VAL A 70 2.92 8.96 13.19
CA VAL A 70 3.55 9.05 14.51
C VAL A 70 5.01 9.45 14.35
N LYS A 71 5.34 10.68 14.75
CA LYS A 71 6.72 11.16 14.77
C LYS A 71 7.53 10.39 15.82
N ASP A 72 8.79 10.08 15.46
CA ASP A 72 9.75 9.40 16.34
C ASP A 72 9.23 8.04 16.87
N ALA A 73 8.45 7.33 16.06
CA ALA A 73 7.98 5.99 16.38
C ALA A 73 9.17 5.08 16.69
N LYS A 74 9.16 4.48 17.87
CA LYS A 74 10.18 3.52 18.35
C LYS A 74 9.76 2.09 18.08
N ILE A 75 8.46 1.87 17.98
CA ILE A 75 7.85 0.60 17.69
C ILE A 75 7.19 0.75 16.32
N ILE A 76 7.57 -0.11 15.39
CA ILE A 76 6.96 -0.17 14.06
C ILE A 76 6.57 -1.61 13.84
N ARG A 77 5.30 -1.85 13.52
CA ARG A 77 4.78 -3.19 13.19
C ARG A 77 4.11 -3.18 11.84
N VAL A 78 4.30 -4.29 11.16
CA VAL A 78 3.66 -4.60 9.88
C VAL A 78 2.65 -5.69 10.13
N THR A 79 1.41 -5.44 9.72
CA THR A 79 0.31 -6.42 9.73
C THR A 79 0.14 -6.95 8.32
N PHE A 80 0.30 -8.25 8.16
CA PHE A 80 0.03 -9.01 6.94
C PHE A 80 -1.43 -9.46 6.88
N SER A 81 -1.84 -10.01 5.75
CA SER A 81 -3.15 -10.65 5.61
C SER A 81 -3.38 -11.67 6.74
N GLY A 82 -4.59 -11.67 7.34
CA GLY A 82 -4.92 -12.56 8.46
C GLY A 82 -4.45 -12.08 9.83
N ASP A 83 -4.24 -10.77 10.00
CA ASP A 83 -3.89 -10.10 11.27
C ASP A 83 -2.55 -10.54 11.89
N SER A 84 -1.68 -11.16 11.12
CA SER A 84 -0.35 -11.53 11.57
C SER A 84 0.56 -10.29 11.63
N GLN A 85 1.09 -9.99 12.81
CA GLN A 85 1.95 -8.83 13.04
C GLN A 85 3.40 -9.22 13.20
N CYS A 86 4.30 -8.43 12.61
CA CYS A 86 5.74 -8.56 12.76
C CYS A 86 6.39 -7.22 13.05
N ASP A 87 7.41 -7.21 13.88
CA ASP A 87 8.23 -6.02 14.10
C ASP A 87 8.98 -5.64 12.83
N ALA A 88 9.01 -4.34 12.56
CA ALA A 88 9.69 -3.75 11.41
C ALA A 88 10.66 -2.66 11.84
N ILE A 89 11.58 -2.33 10.95
CA ILE A 89 12.51 -1.21 11.13
C ILE A 89 12.45 -0.28 9.93
N LEU A 90 12.61 1.01 10.16
CA LEU A 90 12.82 1.99 9.10
C LEU A 90 14.24 1.85 8.55
N LYS A 91 14.38 1.51 7.27
CA LYS A 91 15.67 1.34 6.59
C LYS A 91 16.12 2.61 5.88
N SER A 92 15.20 3.31 5.23
CA SER A 92 15.51 4.49 4.44
C SER A 92 14.30 5.42 4.41
N ARG A 93 14.55 6.70 4.26
CA ARG A 93 13.55 7.75 4.14
C ARG A 93 13.98 8.75 3.08
N ASP A 94 13.07 9.04 2.19
CA ASP A 94 13.16 10.17 1.27
C ASP A 94 12.28 11.31 1.81
N ALA A 95 12.91 12.32 2.40
CA ALA A 95 12.18 13.45 2.99
C ALA A 95 11.57 14.36 1.92
N GLY A 96 12.08 14.35 0.69
CA GLY A 96 11.54 15.14 -0.43
C GLY A 96 10.19 14.63 -0.88
N LEU A 97 10.07 13.32 -1.05
CA LEU A 97 8.83 12.66 -1.47
C LEU A 97 7.94 12.22 -0.31
N GLY A 98 8.46 12.14 0.92
CA GLY A 98 7.76 11.55 2.06
C GLY A 98 7.61 10.04 1.95
N LEU A 99 8.53 9.38 1.23
CA LEU A 99 8.56 7.93 1.04
C LEU A 99 9.55 7.29 2.01
N CYS A 100 9.17 6.12 2.51
CA CYS A 100 9.96 5.33 3.44
C CYS A 100 10.07 3.88 2.96
N VAL A 101 11.20 3.26 3.26
CA VAL A 101 11.39 1.82 3.11
C VAL A 101 11.49 1.21 4.51
N TYR A 102 10.55 0.33 4.81
CA TYR A 102 10.54 -0.46 6.03
C TYR A 102 11.03 -1.87 5.74
N ALA A 103 11.57 -2.54 6.74
CA ALA A 103 12.03 -3.92 6.59
C ALA A 103 11.50 -4.81 7.71
N VAL A 104 11.05 -6.00 7.33
CA VAL A 104 10.69 -7.09 8.24
C VAL A 104 11.62 -8.25 8.02
N GLN A 105 12.23 -8.76 9.11
CA GLN A 105 13.13 -9.91 9.04
C GLN A 105 12.36 -11.18 8.65
N ARG A 106 12.83 -11.92 7.64
CA ARG A 106 12.19 -13.17 7.16
C ARG A 106 11.94 -14.16 8.29
N LYS A 107 12.86 -14.30 9.23
CA LYS A 107 12.76 -15.21 10.39
C LYS A 107 11.61 -14.89 11.34
N ASN A 108 11.08 -13.67 11.31
CA ASN A 108 9.98 -13.22 12.16
C ASN A 108 8.61 -13.47 11.50
N ILE A 109 8.59 -13.87 10.23
CA ILE A 109 7.37 -14.15 9.47
C ILE A 109 7.12 -15.65 9.51
N ALA A 110 5.95 -16.04 10.03
CA ALA A 110 5.55 -17.44 10.07
C ALA A 110 5.37 -18.01 8.64
N ASP A 111 5.61 -19.32 8.47
CA ASP A 111 5.62 -19.92 7.13
C ASP A 111 4.24 -19.94 6.47
N ASP A 112 3.17 -19.99 7.23
CA ASP A 112 1.80 -19.89 6.75
C ASP A 112 1.47 -18.49 6.23
N VAL A 113 1.99 -17.45 6.88
CA VAL A 113 1.89 -16.05 6.41
C VAL A 113 2.73 -15.85 5.16
N TRP A 114 3.97 -16.40 5.18
CA TRP A 114 4.86 -16.32 4.03
C TRP A 114 4.26 -16.90 2.75
N ALA A 115 3.52 -18.01 2.88
CA ALA A 115 2.85 -18.64 1.75
C ALA A 115 1.69 -17.82 1.15
N GLN A 116 1.24 -16.77 1.84
CA GLN A 116 0.10 -15.94 1.43
C GLN A 116 0.50 -14.56 0.90
N ILE A 117 1.77 -14.19 1.02
CA ILE A 117 2.27 -12.88 0.57
C ILE A 117 3.09 -13.01 -0.70
N GLU A 118 3.12 -11.94 -1.47
CA GLU A 118 3.88 -11.84 -2.71
C GLU A 118 4.57 -10.49 -2.82
N THR A 119 5.68 -10.44 -3.52
CA THR A 119 6.33 -9.17 -3.89
C THR A 119 5.58 -8.54 -5.07
N ALA A 120 5.27 -7.26 -4.97
CA ALA A 120 4.59 -6.54 -6.04
C ALA A 120 5.46 -6.48 -7.31
N THR A 121 4.83 -6.69 -8.45
CA THR A 121 5.47 -6.46 -9.75
C THR A 121 5.39 -4.98 -10.09
N LEU A 122 6.55 -4.33 -10.17
CA LEU A 122 6.61 -2.91 -10.50
C LEU A 122 6.42 -2.68 -12.00
N GLY A 123 5.46 -1.85 -12.35
CA GLY A 123 5.18 -1.44 -13.72
C GLY A 123 6.04 -0.25 -14.18
N GLY A 124 5.93 0.09 -15.44
CA GLY A 124 6.57 1.27 -16.02
C GLY A 124 5.58 2.43 -16.18
N SER A 125 5.86 3.58 -15.57
CA SER A 125 4.99 4.76 -15.65
C SER A 125 4.74 5.27 -17.07
N LYS A 126 5.62 4.96 -18.01
CA LYS A 126 5.52 5.40 -19.43
C LYS A 126 4.51 4.58 -20.28
N VAL A 127 4.02 3.47 -19.76
CA VAL A 127 3.05 2.62 -20.49
C VAL A 127 1.61 2.90 -20.08
N VAL A 128 1.41 3.83 -19.17
CA VAL A 128 0.08 4.21 -18.66
C VAL A 128 -0.50 5.31 -19.54
N SER A 129 -1.74 5.16 -19.96
CA SER A 129 -2.46 6.10 -20.81
C SER A 129 -3.75 6.60 -20.14
N GLU A 130 -4.17 7.81 -20.51
CA GLU A 130 -5.48 8.36 -20.14
C GLU A 130 -6.61 7.40 -20.56
N GLY A 131 -7.54 7.14 -19.63
CA GLY A 131 -8.63 6.19 -19.82
C GLY A 131 -8.31 4.74 -19.47
N ASP A 132 -7.04 4.40 -19.17
CA ASP A 132 -6.72 3.05 -18.68
C ASP A 132 -7.40 2.78 -17.34
N THR A 133 -7.95 1.57 -17.20
CA THR A 133 -8.57 1.14 -15.94
C THR A 133 -7.52 0.89 -14.89
N VAL A 134 -7.75 1.40 -13.68
CA VAL A 134 -6.89 1.19 -12.52
C VAL A 134 -7.64 0.62 -11.33
N ILE A 135 -6.92 -0.11 -10.51
CA ILE A 135 -7.39 -0.64 -9.23
C ILE A 135 -6.43 -0.11 -8.16
N ALA A 136 -6.93 0.70 -7.24
CA ALA A 136 -6.20 1.12 -6.07
C ALA A 136 -6.48 0.14 -4.93
N VAL A 137 -5.45 -0.44 -4.34
CA VAL A 137 -5.56 -1.40 -3.25
C VAL A 137 -4.77 -0.88 -2.06
N GLY A 138 -5.46 -0.67 -0.95
CA GLY A 138 -4.84 -0.13 0.25
C GLY A 138 -5.88 0.27 1.28
N LYS A 139 -5.46 1.05 2.28
CA LYS A 139 -6.33 1.63 3.28
C LYS A 139 -6.99 2.89 2.69
N LEU A 140 -8.22 2.75 2.24
CA LEU A 140 -9.01 3.86 1.70
C LEU A 140 -10.05 4.29 2.76
N TYR A 141 -10.17 5.58 3.02
CA TYR A 141 -11.14 6.15 3.97
C TYR A 141 -11.09 5.56 5.39
N GLY A 142 -9.90 5.21 5.89
CA GLY A 142 -9.76 4.61 7.21
C GLY A 142 -10.37 3.20 7.35
N CYS A 143 -10.85 2.61 6.26
CA CYS A 143 -11.33 1.23 6.23
C CYS A 143 -10.18 0.26 5.97
N ASP A 144 -10.32 -0.97 6.47
CA ASP A 144 -9.37 -2.04 6.18
C ASP A 144 -9.27 -2.26 4.68
N THR A 145 -8.09 -2.66 4.25
CA THR A 145 -7.67 -2.80 2.85
C THR A 145 -8.82 -3.06 1.87
N ILE A 146 -9.31 -2.01 1.24
CA ILE A 146 -10.35 -2.09 0.21
C ILE A 146 -9.74 -1.83 -1.16
N ALA A 147 -10.48 -2.20 -2.21
CA ALA A 147 -10.13 -1.89 -3.58
C ALA A 147 -11.02 -0.76 -4.09
N GLY A 148 -10.40 0.30 -4.60
CA GLY A 148 -11.06 1.33 -5.39
C GLY A 148 -10.85 1.07 -6.87
N TYR A 149 -11.84 1.35 -7.69
CA TYR A 149 -11.81 1.17 -9.14
C TYR A 149 -11.98 2.52 -9.82
N GLY A 150 -11.20 2.78 -10.84
CA GLY A 150 -11.28 4.02 -11.59
C GLY A 150 -10.50 3.98 -12.88
N VAL A 151 -10.22 5.15 -13.41
CA VAL A 151 -9.44 5.33 -14.63
C VAL A 151 -8.30 6.33 -14.42
N ILE A 152 -7.29 6.24 -15.26
CA ILE A 152 -6.23 7.25 -15.35
C ILE A 152 -6.83 8.51 -15.97
N GLU A 153 -6.79 9.62 -15.26
CA GLU A 153 -7.19 10.94 -15.76
C GLU A 153 -6.04 11.63 -16.50
N SER A 154 -4.81 11.45 -16.01
CA SER A 154 -3.61 11.99 -16.67
C SER A 154 -2.36 11.26 -16.20
N GLY A 155 -1.50 10.88 -17.15
CA GLY A 155 -0.20 10.24 -16.90
C GLY A 155 1.01 11.19 -16.98
N GLU A 156 0.79 12.45 -17.37
CA GLU A 156 1.87 13.44 -17.62
C GLU A 156 1.78 14.65 -16.70
N ASN A 157 1.54 14.42 -15.42
CA ASN A 157 1.57 15.49 -14.42
C ASN A 157 2.94 15.54 -13.74
N TYR A 158 3.29 16.70 -13.24
CA TYR A 158 4.56 16.91 -12.57
C TYR A 158 4.35 17.55 -11.20
N LEU A 159 5.02 17.00 -10.21
CA LEU A 159 5.10 17.53 -8.86
C LEU A 159 6.47 18.16 -8.67
N ASP A 160 6.50 19.47 -8.48
CA ASP A 160 7.74 20.20 -8.17
C ASP A 160 8.08 20.06 -6.69
N LYS A 161 9.28 19.60 -6.41
CA LYS A 161 9.86 19.49 -5.07
C LYS A 161 11.18 20.27 -5.04
N ALA A 162 11.74 20.49 -3.83
CA ALA A 162 12.97 21.26 -3.66
C ALA A 162 14.19 20.61 -4.34
N ASP A 163 14.18 19.30 -4.51
CA ASP A 163 15.27 18.47 -5.07
C ASP A 163 15.02 18.04 -6.52
N GLY A 164 13.85 18.37 -7.11
CA GLY A 164 13.56 18.02 -8.50
C GLY A 164 12.08 18.01 -8.86
N GLN A 165 11.83 17.59 -10.09
CA GLN A 165 10.50 17.44 -10.64
C GLN A 165 10.18 15.95 -10.81
N TYR A 166 9.04 15.53 -10.27
CA TYR A 166 8.61 14.12 -10.28
C TYR A 166 7.35 13.96 -11.12
N GLN A 167 7.37 13.03 -12.04
CA GLN A 167 6.18 12.67 -12.82
C GLN A 167 5.17 11.96 -11.93
N THR A 168 3.90 12.34 -12.01
CA THR A 168 2.79 11.78 -11.25
C THR A 168 1.67 11.33 -12.19
N ILE A 169 0.93 10.33 -11.75
CA ILE A 169 -0.25 9.80 -12.44
C ILE A 169 -1.47 10.18 -11.61
N TYR A 170 -2.47 10.80 -12.24
CA TYR A 170 -3.74 11.14 -11.61
C TYR A 170 -4.81 10.14 -12.03
N THR A 171 -5.64 9.77 -11.06
CA THR A 171 -6.77 8.87 -11.26
C THR A 171 -8.03 9.47 -10.64
N ASP A 172 -9.20 9.04 -11.09
CA ASP A 172 -10.50 9.38 -10.48
C ASP A 172 -10.87 8.47 -9.30
N VAL A 173 -9.97 7.56 -8.89
CA VAL A 173 -10.19 6.75 -7.69
C VAL A 173 -10.23 7.67 -6.48
N ALA A 174 -11.39 7.74 -5.85
CA ALA A 174 -11.55 8.52 -4.63
C ALA A 174 -10.71 7.91 -3.50
N GLY A 175 -9.88 8.71 -2.87
CA GLY A 175 -9.00 8.33 -1.75
C GLY A 175 -9.00 9.40 -0.68
N ASP A 176 -8.60 9.04 0.53
CA ASP A 176 -8.32 10.00 1.59
C ASP A 176 -6.86 10.42 1.53
N ILE A 177 -6.60 11.72 1.75
CA ILE A 177 -5.26 12.31 1.73
C ILE A 177 -4.43 11.88 2.95
N SER A 178 -5.08 11.38 4.00
CA SER A 178 -4.44 11.00 5.26
C SER A 178 -3.72 9.66 5.19
N GLY A 179 -2.65 9.59 4.42
CA GLY A 179 -1.60 8.60 4.67
C GLY A 179 -1.77 7.24 4.06
N SER A 180 -2.45 7.13 2.97
CA SER A 180 -2.41 5.91 2.19
C SER A 180 -1.14 5.86 1.34
N GLY A 181 -0.20 5.02 1.70
CA GLY A 181 0.69 4.43 0.71
C GLY A 181 -0.16 3.49 -0.13
N VAL A 182 -0.67 3.92 -1.27
CA VAL A 182 -1.40 3.10 -2.23
C VAL A 182 -0.43 2.56 -3.25
#